data_f1148bf5d7e2dfd718183a96ef33037b
#
_entry.id   f1148bf5d7e2dfd718183a96ef33037b
#
_cell.length_a   1.000
_cell.length_b   1.000
_cell.length_c   1.000
_cell.angle_alpha   90.00
_cell.angle_beta   90.00
_cell.angle_gamma   90.00
#
_symmetry.space_group_name_H-M   'P 1'
#
loop_
_entity.id
_entity.type
_entity.pdbx_description
1 polymer ?
#
loop_
_entity_poly.entity_id
_entity_poly.type
_entity_poly.pdbx_seq_one_letter_code
_entity_poly.pdbx_strand_id
1 'polypeptide(L)'
;MKRLTGLLLGSSLLLGGLGTVAAQEKSQGTTPPPKVLVIFREFLKPGKGGKTHEKAESAFVQAFSRAKWPTHYLAVDSLSGKPRSLFLTGYDSFEAWEKDSRATQKNAALSAAIDRAGLADGELLSEADGGAFAYREDYSLRAPVDIAHMRYFEISIFRVRPGHDKDWETLVKMVMAAYEKIPETHWATYQAVYGTEGGTYLVFTPMKTAAEIDRAFAQGKQFEAAMGEEGMKKLSELSASTIESTQSNLFQFNPRMSYVADEWVKADPDFWTPKPASAAEGASKKSGEKPAAER
;
A
#
# COMPACT_ATOMS: atom_id res chain seq x y z
N MET A 1 -33.14 24.84 79.30
CA MET A 1 -31.81 24.99 79.96
C MET A 1 -30.73 24.62 78.94
N LYS A 2 -29.82 25.60 78.69
CA LYS A 2 -28.45 25.49 78.24
C LYS A 2 -28.24 24.83 76.84
N ARG A 3 -27.95 25.63 75.72
CA ARG A 3 -26.61 26.11 75.31
C ARG A 3 -25.77 24.95 74.78
N LEU A 4 -25.16 24.93 73.63
CA LEU A 4 -24.21 25.84 72.92
C LEU A 4 -24.00 25.34 71.48
N THR A 5 -24.13 26.16 70.50
CA THR A 5 -23.08 26.79 69.67
C THR A 5 -22.02 25.89 68.99
N GLY A 6 -21.90 26.04 67.69
CA GLY A 6 -20.73 25.71 66.87
C GLY A 6 -21.16 25.48 65.41
N LEU A 7 -21.20 26.40 64.67
CA LEU A 7 -20.32 27.16 63.74
C LEU A 7 -19.67 26.32 62.66
N LEU A 8 -20.09 26.60 61.44
CA LEU A 8 -19.30 26.76 60.20
C LEU A 8 -18.77 25.50 59.49
N LEU A 9 -18.94 25.28 58.29
CA LEU A 9 -18.56 25.99 57.07
C LEU A 9 -19.17 25.26 55.87
N GLY A 10 -19.75 26.00 55.00
CA GLY A 10 -20.20 25.50 53.69
C GLY A 10 -19.03 25.11 52.82
N SER A 11 -19.27 24.07 52.05
CA SER A 11 -18.53 23.86 50.81
C SER A 11 -19.51 23.33 49.77
N SER A 12 -19.89 24.24 48.90
CA SER A 12 -20.65 23.95 47.70
C SER A 12 -19.81 23.06 46.77
N LEU A 13 -20.11 21.78 46.71
CA LEU A 13 -19.60 20.91 45.65
C LEU A 13 -20.40 21.15 44.39
N LEU A 14 -19.83 22.00 43.54
CA LEU A 14 -20.17 22.10 42.12
C LEU A 14 -19.75 20.75 41.49
N LEU A 15 -20.70 19.89 41.26
CA LEU A 15 -20.57 18.78 40.32
C LEU A 15 -20.46 19.34 38.90
N GLY A 16 -19.24 19.73 38.53
CA GLY A 16 -18.87 19.97 37.14
C GLY A 16 -18.85 18.64 36.45
N GLY A 17 -19.85 18.40 35.56
CA GLY A 17 -19.84 17.27 34.66
C GLY A 17 -18.61 17.40 33.74
N LEU A 18 -17.60 16.58 34.03
CA LEU A 18 -16.52 16.29 33.08
C LEU A 18 -17.12 15.44 31.98
N GLY A 19 -17.64 16.10 30.95
CA GLY A 19 -17.79 15.47 29.66
C GLY A 19 -16.40 15.06 29.19
N THR A 20 -16.11 13.79 29.32
CA THR A 20 -14.97 13.19 28.62
C THR A 20 -15.25 13.33 27.13
N VAL A 21 -14.74 14.39 26.53
CA VAL A 21 -14.46 14.41 25.10
C VAL A 21 -13.45 13.29 24.92
N ALA A 22 -13.91 12.16 24.44
CA ALA A 22 -13.04 11.13 23.89
C ALA A 22 -12.32 11.79 22.70
N ALA A 23 -11.20 12.42 22.97
CA ALA A 23 -10.22 12.75 21.95
C ALA A 23 -9.86 11.39 21.35
N GLN A 24 -10.34 11.17 20.14
CA GLN A 24 -9.89 10.07 19.31
C GLN A 24 -8.39 10.30 19.16
N GLU A 25 -7.59 9.59 19.97
CA GLU A 25 -6.15 9.51 19.79
C GLU A 25 -5.95 9.08 18.33
N LYS A 26 -5.54 10.02 17.49
CA LYS A 26 -4.95 9.67 16.20
C LYS A 26 -3.78 8.76 16.56
N SER A 27 -3.90 7.47 16.31
CA SER A 27 -2.83 6.52 16.51
C SER A 27 -1.62 7.06 15.73
N GLN A 28 -0.59 7.45 16.47
CA GLN A 28 0.63 7.98 15.89
C GLN A 28 1.17 6.93 14.94
N GLY A 29 1.23 7.23 13.64
CA GLY A 29 1.84 6.38 12.63
C GLY A 29 0.91 5.77 11.58
N THR A 30 -0.43 5.79 11.73
CA THR A 30 -1.30 5.22 10.68
C THR A 30 -1.66 6.27 9.63
N THR A 31 -1.56 5.87 8.36
CA THR A 31 -1.92 6.70 7.20
C THR A 31 -3.23 6.17 6.60
N PRO A 32 -4.26 7.01 6.44
CA PRO A 32 -5.48 6.62 5.74
C PRO A 32 -5.17 6.41 4.25
N PRO A 33 -5.87 5.47 3.58
CA PRO A 33 -5.76 5.30 2.15
C PRO A 33 -6.14 6.59 1.40
N PRO A 34 -5.42 6.95 0.32
CA PRO A 34 -5.79 8.09 -0.52
C PRO A 34 -7.13 7.85 -1.21
N LYS A 35 -7.92 8.91 -1.43
CA LYS A 35 -9.23 8.81 -2.09
C LYS A 35 -9.15 8.42 -3.56
N VAL A 36 -8.07 8.84 -4.22
CA VAL A 36 -7.75 8.49 -5.60
C VAL A 36 -6.35 7.90 -5.62
N LEU A 37 -6.21 6.72 -6.18
CA LEU A 37 -4.94 6.05 -6.39
C LEU A 37 -4.66 5.98 -7.89
N VAL A 38 -3.58 6.62 -8.32
CA VAL A 38 -3.06 6.50 -9.67
C VAL A 38 -1.95 5.45 -9.66
N ILE A 39 -2.06 4.46 -10.53
CA ILE A 39 -1.09 3.38 -10.65
C ILE A 39 -0.50 3.44 -12.04
N PHE A 40 0.81 3.55 -12.14
CA PHE A 40 1.55 3.32 -13.35
C PHE A 40 2.23 1.95 -13.26
N ARG A 41 2.13 1.13 -14.33
CA ARG A 41 2.64 -0.24 -14.37
C ARG A 41 3.66 -0.38 -15.47
N GLU A 42 4.82 -0.91 -15.14
CA GLU A 42 5.92 -1.16 -16.05
C GLU A 42 6.22 -2.65 -16.11
N PHE A 43 6.05 -3.26 -17.27
CA PHE A 43 6.36 -4.66 -17.51
C PHE A 43 7.75 -4.78 -18.11
N LEU A 44 8.62 -5.51 -17.45
CA LEU A 44 10.02 -5.57 -17.79
C LEU A 44 10.30 -6.60 -18.87
N LYS A 45 11.20 -6.27 -19.80
CA LYS A 45 11.80 -7.25 -20.72
C LYS A 45 12.60 -8.29 -19.93
N PRO A 46 12.69 -9.55 -20.40
CA PRO A 46 13.50 -10.56 -19.76
C PRO A 46 14.94 -10.08 -19.49
N GLY A 47 15.42 -10.25 -18.26
CA GLY A 47 16.76 -9.86 -17.83
C GLY A 47 16.99 -8.35 -17.62
N LYS A 48 15.95 -7.51 -17.70
CA LYS A 48 16.04 -6.05 -17.53
C LYS A 48 15.59 -5.56 -16.14
N GLY A 49 15.12 -6.45 -15.27
CA GLY A 49 14.72 -6.11 -13.90
C GLY A 49 15.88 -5.96 -12.91
N GLY A 50 15.52 -5.82 -11.64
CA GLY A 50 16.45 -5.71 -10.51
C GLY A 50 17.31 -4.44 -10.60
N LYS A 51 18.60 -4.55 -10.32
CA LYS A 51 19.54 -3.41 -10.27
C LYS A 51 19.58 -2.54 -11.54
N THR A 52 19.29 -3.14 -12.71
CA THR A 52 19.26 -2.40 -13.98
C THR A 52 18.09 -1.44 -14.02
N HIS A 53 16.90 -1.91 -13.66
CA HIS A 53 15.69 -1.10 -13.57
C HIS A 53 15.78 -0.09 -12.42
N GLU A 54 16.22 -0.51 -11.21
CA GLU A 54 16.46 0.41 -10.09
C GLU A 54 17.35 1.60 -10.47
N LYS A 55 18.38 1.35 -11.29
CA LYS A 55 19.26 2.41 -11.76
C LYS A 55 18.56 3.39 -12.70
N ALA A 56 17.70 2.91 -13.61
CA ALA A 56 16.90 3.77 -14.49
C ALA A 56 15.92 4.61 -13.66
N GLU A 57 15.17 3.96 -12.79
CA GLU A 57 14.17 4.59 -11.92
C GLU A 57 14.76 5.61 -10.93
N SER A 58 16.00 5.41 -10.49
CA SER A 58 16.68 6.39 -9.63
C SER A 58 16.79 7.78 -10.25
N ALA A 59 16.71 7.91 -11.58
CA ALA A 59 16.71 9.19 -12.26
C ALA A 59 15.42 9.98 -12.01
N PHE A 60 14.27 9.30 -11.96
CA PHE A 60 12.99 9.90 -11.59
C PHE A 60 13.00 10.35 -10.13
N VAL A 61 13.43 9.47 -9.21
CA VAL A 61 13.57 9.83 -7.79
C VAL A 61 14.42 11.08 -7.61
N GLN A 62 15.55 11.17 -8.32
CA GLN A 62 16.43 12.34 -8.28
C GLN A 62 15.78 13.59 -8.88
N ALA A 63 14.98 13.46 -9.96
CA ALA A 63 14.28 14.58 -10.57
C ALA A 63 13.26 15.19 -9.62
N PHE A 64 12.40 14.37 -9.00
CA PHE A 64 11.40 14.80 -8.01
C PHE A 64 12.07 15.37 -6.76
N SER A 65 13.11 14.73 -6.24
CA SER A 65 13.87 15.18 -5.07
C SER A 65 14.52 16.55 -5.29
N ARG A 66 15.18 16.77 -6.45
CA ARG A 66 15.77 18.07 -6.79
C ARG A 66 14.74 19.18 -6.92
N ALA A 67 13.57 18.85 -7.48
CA ALA A 67 12.45 19.77 -7.60
C ALA A 67 11.73 20.01 -6.25
N LYS A 68 12.05 19.23 -5.21
CA LYS A 68 11.31 19.18 -3.93
C LYS A 68 9.82 19.04 -4.18
N TRP A 69 9.48 18.09 -5.04
CA TRP A 69 8.11 17.92 -5.49
C TRP A 69 7.20 17.50 -4.34
N PRO A 70 6.03 18.10 -4.16
CA PRO A 70 5.19 17.83 -3.00
C PRO A 70 4.42 16.49 -3.09
N THR A 71 4.22 15.98 -4.30
CA THR A 71 3.54 14.70 -4.53
C THR A 71 4.56 13.56 -4.52
N HIS A 72 4.26 12.55 -3.71
CA HIS A 72 5.12 11.40 -3.48
C HIS A 72 4.53 10.13 -4.09
N TYR A 73 5.38 9.15 -4.38
CA TYR A 73 4.93 7.84 -4.86
C TYR A 73 5.71 6.69 -4.22
N LEU A 74 5.04 5.56 -4.12
CA LEU A 74 5.60 4.30 -3.67
C LEU A 74 5.81 3.39 -4.87
N ALA A 75 7.01 2.86 -5.03
CA ALA A 75 7.33 1.82 -6.00
C ALA A 75 7.30 0.44 -5.34
N VAL A 76 6.72 -0.53 -6.03
CA VAL A 76 6.70 -1.93 -5.59
C VAL A 76 7.02 -2.86 -6.75
N ASP A 77 7.83 -3.88 -6.50
CA ASP A 77 8.23 -4.89 -7.47
C ASP A 77 7.46 -6.20 -7.29
N SER A 78 7.05 -6.81 -8.38
CA SER A 78 6.36 -8.09 -8.34
C SER A 78 7.28 -9.23 -7.88
N LEU A 79 6.81 -9.99 -6.89
CA LEU A 79 7.40 -11.27 -6.47
C LEU A 79 6.67 -12.46 -7.11
N SER A 80 5.53 -12.21 -7.73
CA SER A 80 4.74 -13.23 -8.43
C SER A 80 4.15 -12.70 -9.73
N GLY A 81 3.81 -13.60 -10.64
CA GLY A 81 3.25 -13.27 -11.95
C GLY A 81 4.29 -12.71 -12.94
N LYS A 82 3.84 -11.88 -13.89
CA LYS A 82 4.73 -11.22 -14.85
C LYS A 82 5.68 -10.27 -14.10
N PRO A 83 6.99 -10.24 -14.44
CA PRO A 83 7.93 -9.26 -13.90
C PRO A 83 7.47 -7.82 -14.23
N ARG A 84 7.18 -7.06 -13.18
CA ARG A 84 6.72 -5.68 -13.31
C ARG A 84 6.96 -4.88 -12.05
N SER A 85 6.99 -3.57 -12.20
CA SER A 85 6.95 -2.61 -11.11
C SER A 85 5.66 -1.80 -11.17
N LEU A 86 5.14 -1.42 -10.01
CA LEU A 86 4.00 -0.52 -9.89
C LEU A 86 4.47 0.74 -9.17
N PHE A 87 4.07 1.90 -9.69
CA PHE A 87 4.28 3.20 -9.07
C PHE A 87 2.92 3.74 -8.62
N LEU A 88 2.76 3.85 -7.32
CA LEU A 88 1.50 4.14 -6.65
C LEU A 88 1.52 5.58 -6.15
N THR A 89 0.70 6.46 -6.74
CA THR A 89 0.59 7.86 -6.34
C THR A 89 -0.81 8.12 -5.79
N GLY A 90 -0.88 8.63 -4.56
CA GLY A 90 -2.13 8.93 -3.88
C GLY A 90 -2.54 10.39 -3.98
N TYR A 91 -3.85 10.65 -4.15
CA TYR A 91 -4.44 11.99 -4.18
C TYR A 91 -5.73 12.05 -3.35
N ASP A 92 -6.05 13.23 -2.85
CA ASP A 92 -7.30 13.48 -2.12
C ASP A 92 -8.52 13.60 -3.06
N SER A 93 -8.28 13.89 -4.35
CA SER A 93 -9.31 14.04 -5.38
C SER A 93 -8.71 13.99 -6.79
N PHE A 94 -9.58 13.81 -7.79
CA PHE A 94 -9.19 13.95 -9.20
C PHE A 94 -8.75 15.39 -9.53
N GLU A 95 -9.30 16.40 -8.88
CA GLU A 95 -8.85 17.79 -9.00
C GLU A 95 -7.41 17.97 -8.51
N ALA A 96 -7.04 17.34 -7.38
CA ALA A 96 -5.68 17.35 -6.87
C ALA A 96 -4.71 16.69 -7.87
N TRP A 97 -5.09 15.57 -8.46
CA TRP A 97 -4.33 14.93 -9.54
C TRP A 97 -4.15 15.84 -10.77
N GLU A 98 -5.22 16.49 -11.22
CA GLU A 98 -5.15 17.45 -12.33
C GLU A 98 -4.19 18.61 -12.03
N LYS A 99 -4.28 19.20 -10.83
CA LYS A 99 -3.40 20.29 -10.39
C LYS A 99 -1.94 19.87 -10.38
N ASP A 100 -1.64 18.68 -9.87
CA ASP A 100 -0.29 18.13 -9.84
C ASP A 100 0.26 17.89 -11.26
N SER A 101 -0.53 17.26 -12.15
CA SER A 101 -0.16 17.03 -13.54
C SER A 101 0.14 18.34 -14.29
N ARG A 102 -0.71 19.36 -14.10
CA ARG A 102 -0.50 20.70 -14.70
C ARG A 102 0.73 21.41 -14.13
N ALA A 103 0.99 21.25 -12.83
CA ALA A 103 2.16 21.83 -12.19
C ALA A 103 3.46 21.18 -12.71
N THR A 104 3.48 19.84 -12.86
CA THR A 104 4.58 19.09 -13.45
C THR A 104 4.89 19.57 -14.87
N GLN A 105 3.87 19.71 -15.73
CA GLN A 105 4.02 20.19 -17.11
C GLN A 105 4.57 21.64 -17.18
N LYS A 106 4.20 22.49 -16.24
CA LYS A 106 4.69 23.89 -16.17
C LYS A 106 6.12 23.98 -15.63
N ASN A 107 6.61 22.99 -14.92
CA ASN A 107 7.98 22.96 -14.43
C ASN A 107 8.93 22.38 -15.51
N ALA A 108 9.43 23.24 -16.39
CA ALA A 108 10.24 22.83 -17.53
C ALA A 108 11.49 22.00 -17.14
N ALA A 109 12.10 22.29 -15.98
CA ALA A 109 13.28 21.55 -15.52
C ALA A 109 12.91 20.12 -15.07
N LEU A 110 11.81 19.98 -14.34
CA LEU A 110 11.29 18.67 -13.91
C LEU A 110 10.80 17.87 -15.10
N SER A 111 9.97 18.46 -15.97
CA SER A 111 9.45 17.80 -17.19
C SER A 111 10.59 17.26 -18.05
N ALA A 112 11.59 18.09 -18.38
CA ALA A 112 12.76 17.66 -19.13
C ALA A 112 13.59 16.57 -18.43
N ALA A 113 13.63 16.53 -17.10
CA ALA A 113 14.32 15.48 -16.37
C ALA A 113 13.54 14.16 -16.42
N ILE A 114 12.20 14.21 -16.26
CA ILE A 114 11.29 13.06 -16.40
C ILE A 114 11.37 12.49 -17.83
N ASP A 115 11.33 13.33 -18.86
CA ASP A 115 11.40 12.89 -20.25
C ASP A 115 12.71 12.13 -20.53
N ARG A 116 13.85 12.65 -20.04
CA ARG A 116 15.14 11.95 -20.20
C ARG A 116 15.18 10.62 -19.45
N ALA A 117 14.64 10.58 -18.22
CA ALA A 117 14.56 9.35 -17.43
C ALA A 117 13.68 8.30 -18.17
N GLY A 118 12.51 8.72 -18.66
CA GLY A 118 11.57 7.86 -19.37
C GLY A 118 12.13 7.28 -20.68
N LEU A 119 12.97 8.04 -21.42
CA LEU A 119 13.65 7.50 -22.60
C LEU A 119 14.62 6.35 -22.22
N ALA A 120 15.38 6.51 -21.14
CA ALA A 120 16.33 5.50 -20.70
C ALA A 120 15.63 4.26 -20.12
N ASP A 121 14.55 4.47 -19.35
CA ASP A 121 13.78 3.41 -18.76
C ASP A 121 12.96 2.63 -19.78
N GLY A 122 12.36 3.30 -20.75
CA GLY A 122 11.57 2.69 -21.83
C GLY A 122 12.31 1.61 -22.62
N GLU A 123 13.65 1.67 -22.69
CA GLU A 123 14.47 0.61 -23.28
C GLU A 123 14.41 -0.71 -22.49
N LEU A 124 14.03 -0.66 -21.21
CA LEU A 124 13.93 -1.82 -20.33
C LEU A 124 12.53 -2.47 -20.37
N LEU A 125 11.54 -1.73 -20.84
CA LEU A 125 10.13 -2.12 -20.77
C LEU A 125 9.67 -2.87 -22.01
N SER A 126 8.87 -3.92 -21.78
CA SER A 126 8.10 -4.60 -22.84
C SER A 126 6.73 -3.96 -23.06
N GLU A 127 6.17 -3.37 -22.01
CA GLU A 127 4.85 -2.77 -21.97
C GLU A 127 4.80 -1.78 -20.79
N ALA A 128 4.04 -0.70 -20.93
CA ALA A 128 3.69 0.19 -19.83
C ALA A 128 2.23 0.63 -19.98
N ASP A 129 1.54 0.72 -18.87
CA ASP A 129 0.17 1.22 -18.83
C ASP A 129 -0.12 1.90 -17.49
N GLY A 130 -1.34 2.42 -17.31
CA GLY A 130 -1.72 3.06 -16.08
C GLY A 130 -3.23 3.10 -15.88
N GLY A 131 -3.64 3.32 -14.64
CA GLY A 131 -5.05 3.45 -14.28
C GLY A 131 -5.27 4.37 -13.10
N ALA A 132 -6.50 4.85 -12.97
CA ALA A 132 -6.95 5.63 -11.83
C ALA A 132 -8.08 4.89 -11.13
N PHE A 133 -8.01 4.83 -9.80
CA PHE A 133 -8.86 4.02 -8.95
C PHE A 133 -9.41 4.88 -7.81
N ALA A 134 -10.69 4.70 -7.49
CA ALA A 134 -11.35 5.38 -6.39
C ALA A 134 -11.39 4.47 -5.15
N TYR A 135 -11.04 5.03 -4.00
CA TYR A 135 -11.10 4.32 -2.72
C TYR A 135 -12.54 3.99 -2.35
N ARG A 136 -12.76 2.76 -1.90
CA ARG A 136 -14.05 2.23 -1.43
C ARG A 136 -13.93 1.93 0.07
N GLU A 137 -14.23 2.95 0.88
CA GLU A 137 -14.22 2.81 2.34
C GLU A 137 -15.20 1.73 2.80
N ASP A 138 -16.37 1.67 2.17
CA ASP A 138 -17.43 0.72 2.43
C ASP A 138 -17.09 -0.75 2.08
N TYR A 139 -15.98 -0.98 1.35
CA TYR A 139 -15.45 -2.30 1.01
C TYR A 139 -14.08 -2.57 1.65
N SER A 140 -13.64 -1.68 2.53
CA SER A 140 -12.33 -1.75 3.18
C SER A 140 -12.47 -2.12 4.65
N LEU A 141 -11.50 -2.85 5.19
CA LEU A 141 -11.49 -3.28 6.59
C LEU A 141 -10.24 -2.77 7.30
N ARG A 142 -10.39 -2.00 8.37
CA ARG A 142 -9.27 -1.45 9.19
C ARG A 142 -8.16 -0.88 8.30
N ALA A 143 -8.55 -0.16 7.25
CA ALA A 143 -7.66 0.26 6.18
C ALA A 143 -6.55 1.25 6.58
N PRO A 144 -6.71 2.16 7.57
CA PRO A 144 -5.59 2.95 8.06
C PRO A 144 -4.53 2.05 8.70
N VAL A 145 -3.31 2.06 8.14
CA VAL A 145 -2.18 1.26 8.59
C VAL A 145 -0.91 2.10 8.67
N ASP A 146 0.09 1.62 9.40
CA ASP A 146 1.43 2.20 9.42
C ASP A 146 2.21 1.77 8.18
N ILE A 147 1.90 2.44 7.05
CA ILE A 147 2.42 2.08 5.73
C ILE A 147 3.96 2.23 5.64
N ALA A 148 4.55 3.14 6.41
CA ALA A 148 5.98 3.37 6.42
C ALA A 148 6.78 2.12 6.87
N HIS A 149 6.19 1.29 7.73
CA HIS A 149 6.80 0.05 8.21
C HIS A 149 6.31 -1.20 7.45
N MET A 150 5.49 -1.07 6.41
CA MET A 150 5.14 -2.19 5.54
C MET A 150 6.26 -2.51 4.55
N ARG A 151 6.30 -3.76 4.09
CA ARG A 151 7.33 -4.26 3.16
C ARG A 151 6.73 -4.94 1.94
N TYR A 152 5.49 -5.37 2.04
CA TYR A 152 4.81 -6.12 1.00
C TYR A 152 3.39 -5.63 0.80
N PHE A 153 2.89 -5.80 -0.41
CA PHE A 153 1.48 -5.84 -0.71
C PHE A 153 1.11 -7.19 -1.30
N GLU A 154 0.06 -7.81 -0.78
CA GLU A 154 -0.77 -8.65 -1.63
C GLU A 154 -1.77 -7.73 -2.32
N ILE A 155 -1.85 -7.83 -3.65
CA ILE A 155 -2.83 -7.09 -4.45
C ILE A 155 -3.70 -8.12 -5.15
N SER A 156 -4.96 -8.23 -4.70
CA SER A 156 -5.97 -9.07 -5.31
C SER A 156 -6.85 -8.24 -6.24
N ILE A 157 -6.98 -8.70 -7.47
CA ILE A 157 -7.77 -8.08 -8.53
C ILE A 157 -9.01 -8.93 -8.73
N PHE A 158 -10.17 -8.35 -8.50
CA PHE A 158 -11.47 -8.97 -8.76
C PHE A 158 -12.11 -8.29 -9.95
N ARG A 159 -12.62 -9.10 -10.85
CA ARG A 159 -13.41 -8.65 -11.97
C ARG A 159 -14.85 -9.13 -11.79
N VAL A 160 -15.75 -8.18 -11.64
CA VAL A 160 -17.18 -8.42 -11.42
C VAL A 160 -17.89 -8.44 -12.76
N ARG A 161 -18.76 -9.45 -12.96
CA ARG A 161 -19.59 -9.56 -14.16
C ARG A 161 -20.52 -8.37 -14.31
N PRO A 162 -20.74 -7.84 -15.51
CA PRO A 162 -21.71 -6.78 -15.74
C PRO A 162 -23.09 -7.13 -15.18
N GLY A 163 -23.69 -6.19 -14.47
CA GLY A 163 -25.02 -6.36 -13.86
C GLY A 163 -25.05 -7.01 -12.48
N HIS A 164 -23.91 -7.46 -11.94
CA HIS A 164 -23.79 -8.11 -10.63
C HIS A 164 -23.25 -7.20 -9.51
N ASP A 165 -23.37 -5.88 -9.65
CA ASP A 165 -22.84 -4.94 -8.65
C ASP A 165 -23.44 -5.13 -7.24
N LYS A 166 -24.77 -5.43 -7.16
CA LYS A 166 -25.45 -5.69 -5.88
C LYS A 166 -25.04 -7.02 -5.26
N ASP A 167 -24.79 -8.02 -6.08
CA ASP A 167 -24.30 -9.33 -5.62
C ASP A 167 -22.86 -9.20 -5.10
N TRP A 168 -22.02 -8.41 -5.79
CA TRP A 168 -20.69 -8.05 -5.34
C TRP A 168 -20.72 -7.34 -3.99
N GLU A 169 -21.56 -6.31 -3.84
CA GLU A 169 -21.73 -5.61 -2.57
C GLU A 169 -22.13 -6.58 -1.44
N THR A 170 -23.07 -7.47 -1.71
CA THR A 170 -23.52 -8.49 -0.76
C THR A 170 -22.37 -9.42 -0.37
N LEU A 171 -21.61 -9.90 -1.34
CA LEU A 171 -20.45 -10.77 -1.14
C LEU A 171 -19.40 -10.09 -0.27
N VAL A 172 -19.01 -8.85 -0.62
CA VAL A 172 -18.01 -8.08 0.14
C VAL A 172 -18.46 -7.88 1.59
N LYS A 173 -19.70 -7.48 1.83
CA LYS A 173 -20.24 -7.29 3.19
C LYS A 173 -20.24 -8.58 4.01
N MET A 174 -20.56 -9.73 3.38
CA MET A 174 -20.47 -11.03 4.06
C MET A 174 -19.04 -11.36 4.47
N VAL A 175 -18.09 -11.16 3.57
CA VAL A 175 -16.66 -11.39 3.84
C VAL A 175 -16.16 -10.46 4.95
N MET A 176 -16.49 -9.17 4.89
CA MET A 176 -16.13 -8.19 5.92
C MET A 176 -16.65 -8.59 7.30
N ALA A 177 -17.95 -8.95 7.40
CA ALA A 177 -18.55 -9.35 8.67
C ALA A 177 -17.90 -10.59 9.30
N ALA A 178 -17.38 -11.51 8.48
CA ALA A 178 -16.61 -12.65 8.97
C ALA A 178 -15.22 -12.22 9.47
N TYR A 179 -14.51 -11.39 8.70
CA TYR A 179 -13.18 -10.91 9.08
C TYR A 179 -13.17 -9.87 10.20
N GLU A 180 -14.29 -9.19 10.49
CA GLU A 180 -14.43 -8.36 11.69
C GLU A 180 -14.20 -9.15 12.98
N LYS A 181 -14.49 -10.46 12.97
CA LYS A 181 -14.29 -11.39 14.09
C LYS A 181 -12.84 -11.90 14.18
N ILE A 182 -12.01 -11.65 13.15
CA ILE A 182 -10.63 -12.10 13.07
C ILE A 182 -9.73 -10.88 13.31
N PRO A 183 -8.94 -10.84 14.39
CA PRO A 183 -8.06 -9.72 14.67
C PRO A 183 -6.95 -9.60 13.62
N GLU A 184 -6.36 -8.40 13.53
CA GLU A 184 -5.20 -8.08 12.68
C GLU A 184 -5.44 -8.13 11.15
N THR A 185 -6.59 -8.62 10.68
CA THR A 185 -6.93 -8.59 9.25
C THR A 185 -7.31 -7.17 8.83
N HIS A 186 -6.69 -6.68 7.77
CA HIS A 186 -6.94 -5.35 7.23
C HIS A 186 -6.70 -5.32 5.72
N TRP A 187 -7.44 -4.48 5.01
CA TRP A 187 -7.24 -4.20 3.59
C TRP A 187 -7.87 -2.89 3.18
N ALA A 188 -7.38 -2.33 2.09
CA ALA A 188 -7.98 -1.19 1.39
C ALA A 188 -8.46 -1.63 0.00
N THR A 189 -9.69 -1.29 -0.34
CA THR A 189 -10.31 -1.61 -1.63
C THR A 189 -10.42 -0.37 -2.50
N TYR A 190 -10.03 -0.52 -3.76
CA TYR A 190 -10.15 0.51 -4.79
C TYR A 190 -10.96 -0.02 -5.97
N GLN A 191 -11.85 0.81 -6.48
CA GLN A 191 -12.61 0.52 -7.70
C GLN A 191 -11.98 1.24 -8.89
N ALA A 192 -11.83 0.54 -9.99
CA ALA A 192 -11.33 1.11 -11.24
C ALA A 192 -12.27 2.19 -11.77
N VAL A 193 -11.70 3.33 -12.15
CA VAL A 193 -12.41 4.44 -12.81
C VAL A 193 -11.92 4.59 -14.24
N TYR A 194 -10.61 4.55 -14.45
CA TYR A 194 -9.98 4.69 -15.78
C TYR A 194 -8.80 3.73 -15.92
N GLY A 195 -8.45 3.38 -17.17
CA GLY A 195 -7.25 2.62 -17.53
C GLY A 195 -7.35 1.11 -17.36
N THR A 196 -8.53 0.58 -17.01
CA THR A 196 -8.82 -0.84 -16.98
C THR A 196 -10.33 -1.07 -17.17
N GLU A 197 -10.72 -2.33 -17.30
CA GLU A 197 -12.11 -2.68 -17.55
C GLU A 197 -13.03 -2.35 -16.38
N GLY A 198 -14.26 -1.95 -16.68
CA GLY A 198 -15.30 -1.70 -15.68
C GLY A 198 -15.57 -2.94 -14.82
N GLY A 199 -16.05 -2.73 -13.58
CA GLY A 199 -16.24 -3.81 -12.63
C GLY A 199 -14.96 -4.37 -12.01
N THR A 200 -13.81 -3.73 -12.23
CA THR A 200 -12.53 -4.12 -11.62
C THR A 200 -12.36 -3.50 -10.26
N TYR A 201 -12.03 -4.32 -9.26
CA TYR A 201 -11.68 -3.92 -7.90
C TYR A 201 -10.29 -4.41 -7.55
N LEU A 202 -9.49 -3.55 -6.92
CA LEU A 202 -8.18 -3.87 -6.37
C LEU A 202 -8.28 -3.90 -4.85
N VAL A 203 -7.87 -5.00 -4.24
CA VAL A 203 -7.80 -5.13 -2.78
C VAL A 203 -6.33 -5.20 -2.39
N PHE A 204 -5.88 -4.20 -1.64
CA PHE A 204 -4.51 -4.09 -1.15
C PHE A 204 -4.45 -4.57 0.30
N THR A 205 -3.66 -5.59 0.56
CA THR A 205 -3.33 -6.07 1.90
C THR A 205 -1.86 -5.77 2.18
N PRO A 206 -1.55 -4.69 2.91
CA PRO A 206 -0.18 -4.37 3.29
C PRO A 206 0.31 -5.30 4.40
N MET A 207 1.59 -5.69 4.34
CA MET A 207 2.21 -6.61 5.30
C MET A 207 3.61 -6.13 5.70
N LYS A 208 3.96 -6.28 6.97
CA LYS A 208 5.31 -6.00 7.49
C LYS A 208 6.30 -7.11 7.12
N THR A 209 5.83 -8.34 7.11
CA THR A 209 6.66 -9.53 6.83
C THR A 209 5.88 -10.56 6.03
N ALA A 210 6.57 -11.41 5.28
CA ALA A 210 5.96 -12.53 4.58
C ALA A 210 5.33 -13.59 5.51
N ALA A 211 5.73 -13.63 6.80
CA ALA A 211 5.08 -14.50 7.79
C ALA A 211 3.59 -14.18 8.03
N GLU A 212 3.13 -13.01 7.59
CA GLU A 212 1.71 -12.65 7.64
C GLU A 212 0.88 -13.48 6.64
N ILE A 213 1.51 -13.94 5.56
CA ILE A 213 0.88 -14.88 4.60
C ILE A 213 0.62 -16.22 5.29
N ASP A 214 1.59 -16.74 6.05
CA ASP A 214 1.42 -17.98 6.80
C ASP A 214 0.29 -17.87 7.83
N ARG A 215 0.20 -16.70 8.50
CA ARG A 215 -0.89 -16.42 9.44
C ARG A 215 -2.25 -16.36 8.74
N ALA A 216 -2.33 -15.74 7.56
CA ALA A 216 -3.56 -15.67 6.79
C ALA A 216 -4.08 -17.08 6.41
N PHE A 217 -3.19 -18.00 6.01
CA PHE A 217 -3.55 -19.41 5.78
C PHE A 217 -4.04 -20.09 7.05
N ALA A 218 -3.40 -19.87 8.20
CA ALA A 218 -3.83 -20.43 9.47
C ALA A 218 -5.19 -19.89 9.92
N GLN A 219 -5.54 -18.65 9.56
CA GLN A 219 -6.83 -18.03 9.85
C GLN A 219 -7.99 -18.54 9.00
N GLY A 220 -7.73 -19.31 7.92
CA GLY A 220 -8.77 -19.83 7.04
C GLY A 220 -9.87 -20.59 7.80
N LYS A 221 -9.50 -21.44 8.77
CA LYS A 221 -10.48 -22.15 9.62
C LYS A 221 -11.31 -21.20 10.50
N GLN A 222 -10.73 -20.08 10.95
CA GLN A 222 -11.45 -19.09 11.73
C GLN A 222 -12.47 -18.35 10.85
N PHE A 223 -12.11 -18.08 9.60
CA PHE A 223 -13.01 -17.50 8.62
C PHE A 223 -14.18 -18.43 8.31
N GLU A 224 -13.93 -19.73 8.03
CA GLU A 224 -14.96 -20.72 7.82
C GLU A 224 -15.91 -20.82 9.03
N ALA A 225 -15.36 -20.86 10.23
CA ALA A 225 -16.16 -20.88 11.46
C ALA A 225 -16.97 -19.59 11.67
N ALA A 226 -16.41 -18.44 11.31
CA ALA A 226 -17.08 -17.15 11.41
C ALA A 226 -18.23 -17.01 10.41
N MET A 227 -18.08 -17.58 9.22
CA MET A 227 -19.11 -17.63 8.16
C MET A 227 -20.20 -18.67 8.46
N GLY A 228 -19.85 -19.81 9.02
CA GLY A 228 -20.71 -20.97 9.17
C GLY A 228 -21.01 -21.68 7.85
N GLU A 229 -21.60 -22.87 7.90
CA GLU A 229 -21.82 -23.71 6.72
C GLU A 229 -22.72 -23.03 5.66
N GLU A 230 -23.85 -22.46 6.09
CA GLU A 230 -24.77 -21.75 5.19
C GLU A 230 -24.13 -20.50 4.58
N GLY A 231 -23.34 -19.76 5.38
CA GLY A 231 -22.60 -18.59 4.92
C GLY A 231 -21.56 -18.97 3.86
N MET A 232 -20.80 -20.04 4.07
CA MET A 232 -19.82 -20.55 3.10
C MET A 232 -20.48 -21.02 1.81
N LYS A 233 -21.63 -21.70 1.90
CA LYS A 233 -22.42 -22.10 0.72
C LYS A 233 -22.85 -20.87 -0.07
N LYS A 234 -23.48 -19.89 0.59
CA LYS A 234 -23.92 -18.65 -0.04
C LYS A 234 -22.75 -17.85 -0.65
N LEU A 235 -21.60 -17.79 0.04
CA LEU A 235 -20.39 -17.17 -0.46
C LEU A 235 -19.91 -17.83 -1.77
N SER A 236 -19.91 -19.16 -1.81
CA SER A 236 -19.52 -19.93 -2.99
C SER A 236 -20.46 -19.66 -4.17
N GLU A 237 -21.78 -19.68 -3.94
CA GLU A 237 -22.80 -19.42 -4.97
C GLU A 237 -22.69 -17.99 -5.53
N LEU A 238 -22.57 -16.98 -4.65
CA LEU A 238 -22.39 -15.59 -5.05
C LEU A 238 -21.07 -15.38 -5.79
N SER A 239 -20.00 -15.98 -5.32
CA SER A 239 -18.69 -15.87 -6.00
C SER A 239 -18.74 -16.43 -7.41
N ALA A 240 -19.34 -17.60 -7.59
CA ALA A 240 -19.45 -18.26 -8.89
C ALA A 240 -20.30 -17.46 -9.89
N SER A 241 -21.37 -16.81 -9.43
CA SER A 241 -22.24 -16.01 -10.30
C SER A 241 -21.68 -14.62 -10.59
N THR A 242 -21.04 -14.00 -9.60
CA THR A 242 -20.68 -12.57 -9.59
C THR A 242 -19.28 -12.32 -10.16
N ILE A 243 -18.31 -13.18 -9.81
CA ILE A 243 -16.91 -12.96 -10.16
C ILE A 243 -16.59 -13.60 -11.50
N GLU A 244 -16.08 -12.79 -12.43
CA GLU A 244 -15.58 -13.27 -13.71
C GLU A 244 -14.18 -13.87 -13.59
N SER A 245 -13.31 -13.17 -12.86
CA SER A 245 -11.94 -13.61 -12.62
C SER A 245 -11.38 -13.03 -11.32
N THR A 246 -10.44 -13.74 -10.74
CA THR A 246 -9.66 -13.29 -9.59
C THR A 246 -8.18 -13.54 -9.85
N GLN A 247 -7.33 -12.57 -9.53
CA GLN A 247 -5.89 -12.71 -9.60
C GLN A 247 -5.26 -12.06 -8.37
N SER A 248 -4.46 -12.80 -7.60
CA SER A 248 -3.67 -12.27 -6.49
C SER A 248 -2.19 -12.28 -6.84
N ASN A 249 -1.50 -11.20 -6.51
CA ASN A 249 -0.07 -11.06 -6.74
C ASN A 249 0.60 -10.46 -5.50
N LEU A 250 1.80 -10.95 -5.24
CA LEU A 250 2.65 -10.44 -4.17
C LEU A 250 3.66 -9.44 -4.74
N PHE A 251 3.79 -8.31 -4.06
CA PHE A 251 4.75 -7.25 -4.38
C PHE A 251 5.58 -6.92 -3.16
N GLN A 252 6.83 -6.55 -3.39
CA GLN A 252 7.74 -6.03 -2.38
C GLN A 252 7.95 -4.53 -2.58
N PHE A 253 7.97 -3.76 -1.48
CA PHE A 253 8.30 -2.34 -1.54
C PHE A 253 9.74 -2.14 -1.97
N ASN A 254 9.95 -1.22 -2.91
CA ASN A 254 11.29 -0.86 -3.39
C ASN A 254 11.65 0.57 -2.98
N PRO A 255 12.42 0.77 -1.90
CA PRO A 255 12.78 2.11 -1.43
C PRO A 255 13.72 2.86 -2.37
N ARG A 256 14.43 2.15 -3.28
CA ARG A 256 15.36 2.79 -4.23
C ARG A 256 14.66 3.43 -5.42
N MET A 257 13.45 2.96 -5.72
CA MET A 257 12.61 3.44 -6.80
C MET A 257 11.44 4.30 -6.30
N SER A 258 11.31 4.48 -4.98
CA SER A 258 10.25 5.25 -4.35
C SER A 258 10.71 6.68 -4.05
N TYR A 259 9.81 7.63 -4.26
CA TYR A 259 9.94 9.00 -3.77
C TYR A 259 8.87 9.23 -2.69
N VAL A 260 9.21 8.90 -1.45
CA VAL A 260 8.28 8.91 -0.32
C VAL A 260 8.41 10.19 0.51
N ALA A 261 7.37 10.49 1.30
CA ALA A 261 7.35 11.64 2.19
C ALA A 261 8.41 11.53 3.30
N ASP A 262 8.90 12.69 3.76
CA ASP A 262 9.92 12.77 4.82
C ASP A 262 9.48 12.09 6.12
N GLU A 263 8.17 12.04 6.39
CA GLU A 263 7.61 11.35 7.56
C GLU A 263 7.86 9.83 7.50
N TRP A 264 7.79 9.22 6.32
CA TRP A 264 8.11 7.80 6.15
C TRP A 264 9.60 7.55 6.32
N VAL A 265 10.43 8.43 5.76
CA VAL A 265 11.90 8.35 5.92
C VAL A 265 12.29 8.47 7.40
N LYS A 266 11.65 9.37 8.15
CA LYS A 266 11.89 9.54 9.60
C LYS A 266 11.39 8.35 10.42
N ALA A 267 10.28 7.72 10.01
CA ALA A 267 9.71 6.58 10.70
C ALA A 267 10.60 5.33 10.57
N ASP A 268 11.19 5.10 9.40
CA ASP A 268 12.06 3.95 9.13
C ASP A 268 13.23 4.32 8.19
N PRO A 269 14.25 5.04 8.71
CA PRO A 269 15.35 5.55 7.90
C PRO A 269 16.23 4.44 7.30
N ASP A 270 16.38 3.31 7.99
CA ASP A 270 17.21 2.20 7.52
C ASP A 270 16.61 1.53 6.27
N PHE A 271 15.30 1.52 6.16
CA PHE A 271 14.63 0.99 4.99
C PHE A 271 14.52 2.03 3.85
N TRP A 272 14.06 3.24 4.15
CA TRP A 272 13.78 4.24 3.12
C TRP A 272 15.01 4.97 2.57
N THR A 273 16.15 4.90 3.29
CA THR A 273 17.45 5.42 2.82
C THR A 273 18.53 4.33 2.76
N PRO A 274 18.32 3.29 1.93
CA PRO A 274 19.25 2.18 1.89
C PRO A 274 20.63 2.65 1.43
N LYS A 275 21.65 2.35 2.22
CA LYS A 275 23.04 2.65 1.86
C LYS A 275 23.39 2.03 0.51
N PRO A 276 24.22 2.69 -0.33
CA PRO A 276 24.74 2.05 -1.53
C PRO A 276 25.41 0.73 -1.13
N ALA A 277 25.13 -0.35 -1.88
CA ALA A 277 25.83 -1.62 -1.67
C ALA A 277 27.34 -1.33 -1.72
N SER A 278 28.04 -1.51 -0.59
CA SER A 278 29.48 -1.30 -0.54
C SER A 278 30.14 -2.27 -1.53
N ALA A 279 31.14 -1.80 -2.27
CA ALA A 279 31.92 -2.59 -3.22
C ALA A 279 32.77 -3.71 -2.55
N ALA A 280 32.44 -4.09 -1.31
CA ALA A 280 33.23 -4.97 -0.46
C ALA A 280 33.00 -6.47 -0.71
N GLU A 281 32.02 -6.90 -1.49
CA GLU A 281 31.81 -8.33 -1.77
C GLU A 281 32.58 -8.86 -3.00
N GLY A 282 33.30 -8.01 -3.72
CA GLY A 282 34.12 -8.39 -4.88
C GLY A 282 35.55 -8.83 -4.58
N ALA A 283 36.03 -8.65 -3.36
CA ALA A 283 37.48 -8.88 -3.05
C ALA A 283 37.80 -10.24 -2.40
N SER A 284 36.81 -11.05 -2.04
CA SER A 284 37.04 -12.31 -1.29
C SER A 284 37.28 -13.58 -2.13
N LYS A 285 37.39 -13.50 -3.46
CA LYS A 285 37.63 -14.68 -4.34
C LYS A 285 38.91 -14.62 -5.18
N LYS A 286 39.94 -13.90 -4.76
CA LYS A 286 41.24 -13.92 -5.42
C LYS A 286 42.42 -14.12 -4.46
N SER A 287 42.34 -15.10 -3.57
CA SER A 287 43.49 -15.58 -2.85
C SER A 287 43.35 -17.06 -2.56
N GLY A 288 43.80 -17.92 -3.45
CA GLY A 288 43.84 -19.36 -3.19
C GLY A 288 44.12 -20.24 -4.40
N GLU A 289 44.94 -19.80 -5.34
CA GLU A 289 45.52 -20.74 -6.28
C GLU A 289 47.05 -20.61 -6.24
N LYS A 290 47.63 -21.51 -5.43
CA LYS A 290 49.08 -21.74 -5.43
C LYS A 290 49.38 -22.78 -6.51
N PRO A 291 50.33 -22.57 -7.40
CA PRO A 291 50.71 -23.59 -8.38
C PRO A 291 51.44 -24.73 -7.68
N ALA A 292 50.99 -25.96 -7.92
CA ALA A 292 51.67 -27.18 -7.55
C ALA A 292 52.97 -27.26 -8.41
N ALA A 293 54.09 -27.33 -7.74
CA ALA A 293 55.41 -27.62 -8.35
C ALA A 293 55.49 -29.09 -8.75
N GLU A 294 56.03 -29.29 -9.95
CA GLU A 294 56.50 -30.57 -10.48
C GLU A 294 57.48 -31.30 -9.55
N ARG A 295 57.25 -32.57 -9.35
CA ARG A 295 58.26 -33.66 -9.32
C ARG A 295 57.62 -35.00 -9.65
#